data_fb09ba3ed04f35d32a845d18f740f53f
#
_entry.id   fb09ba3ed04f35d32a845d18f740f53f
#
_cell.length_a   1.000
_cell.length_b   1.000
_cell.length_c   1.000
_cell.angle_alpha   90.00
_cell.angle_beta   90.00
_cell.angle_gamma   90.00
#
_symmetry.space_group_name_H-M   'P 1'
#
loop_
_entity.id
_entity.type
_entity.pdbx_description
1 polymer ?
#
loop_
_entity_poly.entity_id
_entity_poly.type
_entity_poly.pdbx_seq_one_letter_code
_entity_poly.pdbx_strand_id
1 'polypeptide(L)'
;TLRKTEVKLMDSLLYCADYLEIPRNRVHIISHTESFVYYVMSQKRDVWSNQVGMFELSEGCARYYELKTQRGSRQMIVTADSEMLQEEITMEYLARPEGAASEDQFLAACADRILDKRLFSAIILTGSGFATTDWADSFMKKVCKRRRVFAEFGLFSKGAAYRASDYLKEKTAYPFI
;
A
#
# COMPACT_ATOMS: atom_id res chain seq x y z
N THR A 1 8.44 4.79 -7.29
CA THR A 1 7.50 5.27 -6.26
C THR A 1 8.26 5.61 -4.97
N LEU A 2 7.76 6.54 -4.19
CA LEU A 2 8.40 7.01 -2.96
C LEU A 2 7.44 6.97 -1.77
N ARG A 3 7.93 6.57 -0.60
CA ARG A 3 7.20 6.68 0.68
C ARG A 3 7.06 8.13 1.13
N LYS A 4 8.13 8.90 0.98
CA LYS A 4 8.17 10.34 1.30
C LYS A 4 8.73 11.08 0.10
N THR A 5 8.20 12.27 -0.16
CA THR A 5 8.68 13.15 -1.23
C THR A 5 9.89 13.95 -0.73
N GLU A 6 11.05 13.32 -0.70
CA GLU A 6 12.31 13.97 -0.32
C GLU A 6 13.04 14.45 -1.58
N VAL A 7 13.39 15.73 -1.63
CA VAL A 7 14.04 16.36 -2.78
C VAL A 7 15.30 15.59 -3.19
N LYS A 8 16.17 15.26 -2.24
CA LYS A 8 17.41 14.51 -2.51
C LYS A 8 17.16 13.17 -3.18
N LEU A 9 16.11 12.43 -2.75
CA LEU A 9 15.77 11.15 -3.32
C LEU A 9 15.16 11.30 -4.71
N MET A 10 14.36 12.33 -4.93
CA MET A 10 13.83 12.66 -6.25
C MET A 10 14.95 13.01 -7.22
N ASP A 11 15.91 13.86 -6.81
CA ASP A 11 17.07 14.22 -7.62
C ASP A 11 17.91 13.00 -7.96
N SER A 12 18.13 12.08 -7.02
CA SER A 12 18.85 10.83 -7.26
C SER A 12 18.15 9.94 -8.29
N LEU A 13 16.81 9.84 -8.23
CA LEU A 13 16.05 9.08 -9.23
C LEU A 13 16.08 9.72 -10.61
N LEU A 14 16.01 11.05 -10.69
CA LEU A 14 16.15 11.78 -11.95
C LEU A 14 17.55 11.61 -12.53
N TYR A 15 18.60 11.64 -11.70
CA TYR A 15 19.97 11.35 -12.12
C TYR A 15 20.12 9.93 -12.67
N CYS A 16 19.52 8.93 -12.01
CA CYS A 16 19.49 7.56 -12.53
C CYS A 16 18.76 7.46 -13.88
N ALA A 17 17.67 8.20 -14.04
CA ALA A 17 16.94 8.23 -15.30
C ALA A 17 17.78 8.86 -16.43
N ASP A 18 18.48 9.96 -16.15
CA ASP A 18 19.40 10.60 -17.10
C ASP A 18 20.55 9.65 -17.48
N TYR A 19 21.12 8.92 -16.50
CA TYR A 19 22.16 7.92 -16.74
C TYR A 19 21.67 6.77 -17.65
N LEU A 20 20.41 6.40 -17.54
CA LEU A 20 19.75 5.38 -18.38
C LEU A 20 19.21 5.95 -19.70
N GLU A 21 19.54 7.20 -20.04
CA GLU A 21 19.07 7.89 -21.22
C GLU A 21 17.53 7.97 -21.35
N ILE A 22 16.82 7.95 -20.20
CA ILE A 22 15.38 8.12 -20.17
C ILE A 22 15.05 9.62 -20.17
N PRO A 23 14.34 10.13 -21.19
CA PRO A 23 13.98 11.54 -21.26
C PRO A 23 13.17 11.98 -20.01
N ARG A 24 13.55 13.09 -19.39
CA ARG A 24 12.92 13.59 -18.14
C ARG A 24 11.40 13.78 -18.24
N ASN A 25 10.91 14.15 -19.42
CA ASN A 25 9.46 14.28 -19.67
C ASN A 25 8.72 12.94 -19.69
N ARG A 26 9.43 11.83 -19.62
CA ARG A 26 8.87 10.47 -19.48
C ARG A 26 9.03 9.91 -18.07
N VAL A 27 9.63 10.67 -17.15
CA VAL A 27 9.84 10.24 -15.76
C VAL A 27 8.79 10.90 -14.87
N HIS A 28 7.93 10.08 -14.26
CA HIS A 28 6.94 10.53 -13.31
C HIS A 28 7.17 9.83 -11.97
N ILE A 29 7.43 10.63 -10.94
CA ILE A 29 7.63 10.14 -9.58
C ILE A 29 6.31 10.29 -8.84
N ILE A 30 5.78 9.18 -8.32
CA ILE A 30 4.53 9.13 -7.57
C ILE A 30 4.78 8.62 -6.14
N SER A 31 3.89 8.96 -5.22
CA SER A 31 3.95 8.45 -3.85
C SER A 31 3.49 6.99 -3.77
N HIS A 32 3.85 6.30 -2.68
CA HIS A 32 3.30 4.99 -2.37
C HIS A 32 1.78 5.03 -2.21
N THR A 33 1.25 6.10 -1.58
CA THR A 33 -0.21 6.29 -1.45
C THR A 33 -0.89 6.41 -2.81
N GLU A 34 -0.34 7.20 -3.72
CA GLU A 34 -0.87 7.31 -5.09
C GLU A 34 -0.80 5.98 -5.83
N SER A 35 0.32 5.28 -5.71
CA SER A 35 0.48 3.94 -6.30
C SER A 35 -0.53 2.93 -5.75
N PHE A 36 -0.79 2.97 -4.44
CA PHE A 36 -1.83 2.17 -3.80
C PHE A 36 -3.22 2.47 -4.37
N VAL A 37 -3.56 3.75 -4.57
CA VAL A 37 -4.83 4.14 -5.20
C VAL A 37 -4.96 3.53 -6.59
N TYR A 38 -3.98 3.71 -7.47
CA TYR A 38 -4.02 3.17 -8.83
C TYR A 38 -4.11 1.65 -8.85
N TYR A 39 -3.37 0.97 -7.97
CA TYR A 39 -3.48 -0.48 -7.85
C TYR A 39 -4.89 -0.92 -7.45
N VAL A 40 -5.43 -0.39 -6.36
CA VAL A 40 -6.76 -0.80 -5.84
C VAL A 40 -7.86 -0.51 -6.85
N MET A 41 -7.85 0.68 -7.44
CA MET A 41 -8.88 1.07 -8.39
C MET A 41 -8.82 0.30 -9.71
N SER A 42 -7.69 -0.32 -10.03
CA SER A 42 -7.54 -1.22 -11.19
C SER A 42 -8.05 -2.65 -10.91
N GLN A 43 -8.40 -2.96 -9.66
CA GLN A 43 -9.00 -4.26 -9.32
C GLN A 43 -10.49 -4.29 -9.63
N LYS A 44 -11.09 -5.49 -9.53
CA LYS A 44 -12.55 -5.66 -9.66
C LYS A 44 -13.28 -4.82 -8.60
N ARG A 45 -14.46 -4.31 -8.95
CA ARG A 45 -15.25 -3.42 -8.10
C ARG A 45 -15.58 -3.99 -6.73
N ASP A 46 -15.70 -5.30 -6.60
CA ASP A 46 -15.97 -5.96 -5.33
C ASP A 46 -14.82 -5.86 -4.32
N VAL A 47 -13.58 -5.58 -4.78
CA VAL A 47 -12.42 -5.33 -3.93
C VAL A 47 -12.52 -3.98 -3.23
N TRP A 48 -13.07 -2.98 -3.88
CA TRP A 48 -13.15 -1.60 -3.38
C TRP A 48 -14.58 -1.05 -3.25
N SER A 49 -15.56 -1.95 -3.10
CA SER A 49 -16.97 -1.58 -2.88
C SER A 49 -17.22 -0.83 -1.55
N ASN A 50 -16.34 -1.03 -0.58
CA ASN A 50 -16.24 -0.30 0.68
C ASN A 50 -14.80 0.17 0.86
N GLN A 51 -14.38 0.38 2.11
CA GLN A 51 -13.01 0.73 2.41
C GLN A 51 -12.03 -0.40 2.05
N VAL A 52 -10.84 -0.03 1.63
CA VAL A 52 -9.71 -0.94 1.46
C VAL A 52 -8.61 -0.50 2.40
N GLY A 53 -8.12 -1.41 3.23
CA GLY A 53 -6.96 -1.19 4.06
C GLY A 53 -5.74 -1.92 3.49
N MET A 54 -4.54 -1.39 3.75
CA MET A 54 -3.31 -2.08 3.42
C MET A 54 -2.31 -1.91 4.56
N PHE A 55 -1.73 -3.02 5.00
CA PHE A 55 -0.60 -3.03 5.92
C PHE A 55 0.68 -3.31 5.13
N GLU A 56 1.63 -2.41 5.22
CA GLU A 56 2.99 -2.57 4.71
C GLU A 56 3.92 -2.86 5.88
N LEU A 57 4.68 -3.95 5.80
CA LEU A 57 5.75 -4.27 6.72
C LEU A 57 7.03 -4.54 5.92
N SER A 58 7.95 -3.61 5.97
CA SER A 58 9.19 -3.63 5.19
C SER A 58 10.35 -3.18 6.06
N GLU A 59 11.58 -3.38 5.57
CA GLU A 59 12.76 -2.81 6.23
C GLU A 59 12.55 -1.33 6.50
N GLY A 60 12.76 -0.93 7.76
CA GLY A 60 12.67 0.44 8.24
C GLY A 60 11.27 0.94 8.57
N CYS A 61 10.17 0.21 8.29
CA CYS A 61 8.84 0.68 8.70
C CYS A 61 7.72 -0.36 8.68
N ALA A 62 6.76 -0.18 9.59
CA ALA A 62 5.39 -0.67 9.46
C ALA A 62 4.45 0.53 9.19
N ARG A 63 3.62 0.44 8.15
CA ARG A 63 2.73 1.51 7.72
C ARG A 63 1.36 0.96 7.35
N TYR A 64 0.33 1.74 7.64
CA TYR A 64 -1.02 1.47 7.19
C TYR A 64 -1.44 2.48 6.12
N TYR A 65 -2.19 2.00 5.13
CA TYR A 65 -2.82 2.83 4.10
C TYR A 65 -4.30 2.53 4.06
N GLU A 66 -5.08 3.54 3.74
CA GLU A 66 -6.52 3.44 3.64
C GLU A 66 -7.02 4.08 2.36
N LEU A 67 -7.98 3.43 1.71
CA LEU A 67 -8.71 3.98 0.58
C LEU A 67 -10.20 3.92 0.87
N LYS A 68 -10.89 5.02 0.62
CA LYS A 68 -12.34 5.16 0.68
C LYS A 68 -12.89 5.60 -0.65
N THR A 69 -13.98 5.00 -1.08
CA THR A 69 -14.73 5.42 -2.25
C THR A 69 -16.09 5.95 -1.83
N GLN A 70 -16.47 7.08 -2.36
CA GLN A 70 -17.79 7.68 -2.16
C GLN A 70 -18.43 8.02 -3.50
N ARG A 71 -19.71 7.72 -3.63
CA ARG A 71 -20.46 8.08 -4.83
C ARG A 71 -20.85 9.56 -4.76
N GLY A 72 -20.18 10.38 -5.56
CA GLY A 72 -20.60 11.76 -5.80
C GLY A 72 -21.79 11.84 -6.75
N SER A 73 -22.30 13.04 -6.99
CA SER A 73 -23.46 13.29 -7.87
C SER A 73 -23.18 12.96 -9.34
N ARG A 74 -21.98 13.18 -9.81
CA ARG A 74 -21.56 12.96 -11.21
C ARG A 74 -20.41 11.99 -11.39
N GLN A 75 -19.60 11.82 -10.35
CA GLN A 75 -18.38 11.01 -10.40
C GLN A 75 -18.13 10.33 -9.05
N MET A 76 -17.27 9.33 -9.04
CA MET A 76 -16.80 8.71 -7.83
C MET A 76 -15.68 9.54 -7.22
N ILE A 77 -15.77 9.77 -5.91
CA ILE A 77 -14.70 10.42 -5.14
C ILE A 77 -13.88 9.32 -4.47
N VAL A 78 -12.58 9.35 -4.68
CA VAL A 78 -11.63 8.45 -4.05
C VAL A 78 -10.74 9.26 -3.12
N THR A 79 -10.67 8.86 -1.86
CA THR A 79 -9.77 9.44 -0.87
C THR A 79 -8.83 8.37 -0.34
N ALA A 80 -7.57 8.71 -0.18
CA ALA A 80 -6.59 7.80 0.40
C ALA A 80 -5.72 8.54 1.40
N ASP A 81 -5.32 7.83 2.45
CA ASP A 81 -4.46 8.33 3.50
C ASP A 81 -3.47 7.25 3.94
N SER A 82 -2.45 7.63 4.68
CA SER A 82 -1.49 6.68 5.26
C SER A 82 -1.01 7.13 6.63
N GLU A 83 -0.83 6.16 7.51
CA GLU A 83 -0.35 6.32 8.88
C GLU A 83 0.91 5.48 9.09
N MET A 84 1.96 6.09 9.65
CA MET A 84 3.12 5.36 10.15
C MET A 84 2.72 4.66 11.45
N LEU A 85 2.84 3.34 11.49
CA LEU A 85 2.56 2.54 12.68
C LEU A 85 3.82 2.40 13.53
N GLN A 86 4.95 2.10 12.88
CA GLN A 86 6.24 1.93 13.55
C GLN A 86 7.39 2.34 12.61
N GLU A 87 8.38 3.02 13.16
CA GLU A 87 9.65 3.34 12.49
C GLU A 87 10.75 2.36 12.96
N GLU A 88 11.81 2.27 12.15
CA GLU A 88 13.06 1.56 12.48
C GLU A 88 12.92 0.04 12.71
N ILE A 89 11.83 -0.58 12.28
CA ILE A 89 11.74 -2.04 12.32
C ILE A 89 12.72 -2.66 11.32
N THR A 90 13.42 -3.74 11.73
CA THR A 90 14.32 -4.48 10.85
C THR A 90 13.81 -5.88 10.58
N MET A 91 14.07 -6.41 9.39
CA MET A 91 13.73 -7.80 9.08
C MET A 91 14.57 -8.78 9.90
N GLU A 92 15.78 -8.39 10.32
CA GLU A 92 16.59 -9.18 11.27
C GLU A 92 15.90 -9.31 12.64
N TYR A 93 15.30 -8.24 13.15
CA TYR A 93 14.54 -8.30 14.40
C TYR A 93 13.31 -9.20 14.26
N LEU A 94 12.58 -9.06 13.16
CA LEU A 94 11.41 -9.88 12.88
C LEU A 94 11.74 -11.38 12.71
N ALA A 95 12.95 -11.71 12.27
CA ALA A 95 13.40 -13.10 12.15
C ALA A 95 13.68 -13.79 13.49
N ARG A 96 13.75 -13.03 14.59
CA ARG A 96 13.94 -13.58 15.94
C ARG A 96 12.57 -13.91 16.57
N PRO A 97 12.44 -15.02 17.30
CA PRO A 97 11.17 -15.40 17.92
C PRO A 97 10.54 -14.30 18.80
N GLU A 98 11.37 -13.61 19.60
CA GLU A 98 10.90 -12.52 20.46
C GLU A 98 10.44 -11.30 19.64
N GLY A 99 11.16 -10.99 18.56
CA GLY A 99 10.81 -9.89 17.65
C GLY A 99 9.51 -10.18 16.92
N ALA A 100 9.37 -11.39 16.39
CA ALA A 100 8.14 -11.84 15.74
C ALA A 100 6.94 -11.80 16.70
N ALA A 101 7.07 -12.31 17.92
CA ALA A 101 5.99 -12.30 18.90
C ALA A 101 5.61 -10.88 19.32
N SER A 102 6.60 -10.00 19.51
CA SER A 102 6.35 -8.59 19.84
C SER A 102 5.62 -7.86 18.70
N GLU A 103 6.07 -8.06 17.47
CA GLU A 103 5.48 -7.43 16.29
C GLU A 103 4.07 -7.94 16.00
N ASP A 104 3.80 -9.24 16.20
CA ASP A 104 2.46 -9.81 16.08
C ASP A 104 1.47 -9.11 17.04
N GLN A 105 1.85 -8.93 18.31
CA GLN A 105 1.02 -8.26 19.30
C GLN A 105 0.82 -6.78 18.95
N PHE A 106 1.87 -6.09 18.52
CA PHE A 106 1.81 -4.70 18.11
C PHE A 106 0.87 -4.51 16.91
N LEU A 107 1.06 -5.28 15.86
CA LEU A 107 0.20 -5.20 14.66
C LEU A 107 -1.23 -5.63 14.95
N ALA A 108 -1.45 -6.62 15.83
CA ALA A 108 -2.79 -7.01 16.27
C ALA A 108 -3.51 -5.87 16.99
N ALA A 109 -2.82 -5.14 17.87
CA ALA A 109 -3.38 -3.97 18.55
C ALA A 109 -3.67 -2.83 17.54
N CYS A 110 -2.79 -2.57 16.59
CA CYS A 110 -3.02 -1.62 15.50
C CYS A 110 -4.26 -2.03 14.67
N ALA A 111 -4.37 -3.29 14.30
CA ALA A 111 -5.51 -3.81 13.54
C ALA A 111 -6.83 -3.66 14.32
N ASP A 112 -6.85 -3.95 15.62
CA ASP A 112 -8.04 -3.72 16.46
C ASP A 112 -8.44 -2.24 16.43
N ARG A 113 -7.53 -1.33 16.66
CA ARG A 113 -7.77 0.12 16.63
C ARG A 113 -8.31 0.60 15.29
N ILE A 114 -7.68 0.17 14.20
CA ILE A 114 -7.95 0.65 12.84
C ILE A 114 -9.24 0.05 12.28
N LEU A 115 -9.47 -1.23 12.53
CA LEU A 115 -10.55 -1.99 11.89
C LEU A 115 -11.84 -2.06 12.72
N ASP A 116 -11.84 -1.53 13.95
CA ASP A 116 -13.03 -1.57 14.83
C ASP A 116 -14.20 -0.80 14.21
N LYS A 117 -15.38 -1.43 14.22
CA LYS A 117 -16.66 -0.87 13.71
C LYS A 117 -16.61 -0.30 12.29
N ARG A 118 -15.62 -0.70 11.49
CA ARG A 118 -15.44 -0.22 10.13
C ARG A 118 -15.63 -1.35 9.13
N LEU A 119 -16.19 -1.01 7.97
CA LEU A 119 -16.50 -1.97 6.92
C LEU A 119 -15.45 -1.91 5.82
N PHE A 120 -14.65 -2.96 5.74
CA PHE A 120 -13.64 -3.14 4.68
C PHE A 120 -14.07 -4.22 3.69
N SER A 121 -13.94 -3.95 2.41
CA SER A 121 -14.11 -4.94 1.34
C SER A 121 -12.89 -5.86 1.24
N ALA A 122 -11.71 -5.28 1.49
CA ALA A 122 -10.44 -5.99 1.42
C ALA A 122 -9.40 -5.40 2.37
N ILE A 123 -8.50 -6.26 2.82
CA ILE A 123 -7.24 -5.89 3.46
C ILE A 123 -6.10 -6.46 2.60
N ILE A 124 -5.10 -5.66 2.34
CA ILE A 124 -3.93 -6.05 1.56
C ILE A 124 -2.72 -6.08 2.48
N LEU A 125 -1.90 -7.10 2.36
CA LEU A 125 -0.62 -7.23 3.05
C LEU A 125 0.50 -7.09 2.02
N THR A 126 1.48 -6.23 2.29
CA THR A 126 2.62 -6.00 1.41
C THR A 126 3.91 -5.79 2.19
N GLY A 127 5.03 -5.96 1.51
CA GLY A 127 6.36 -5.82 2.11
C GLY A 127 6.99 -7.13 2.53
N SER A 128 8.31 -7.12 2.70
CA SER A 128 9.12 -8.31 3.00
C SER A 128 8.75 -9.00 4.32
N GLY A 129 8.24 -8.26 5.29
CA GLY A 129 7.80 -8.80 6.58
C GLY A 129 6.58 -9.72 6.47
N PHE A 130 5.75 -9.56 5.43
CA PHE A 130 4.63 -10.45 5.15
C PHE A 130 4.92 -11.51 4.09
N ALA A 131 6.20 -11.75 3.74
CA ALA A 131 6.57 -12.83 2.82
C ALA A 131 6.09 -14.20 3.32
N THR A 132 6.06 -14.37 4.65
CA THR A 132 5.30 -15.41 5.35
C THR A 132 4.45 -14.75 6.44
N THR A 133 3.39 -15.40 6.90
CA THR A 133 2.53 -14.88 7.97
C THR A 133 2.44 -15.85 9.15
N ASP A 134 3.26 -16.89 9.18
CA ASP A 134 3.26 -17.91 10.22
C ASP A 134 3.64 -17.37 11.61
N TRP A 135 4.34 -16.25 11.64
CA TRP A 135 4.72 -15.55 12.85
C TRP A 135 3.63 -14.61 13.39
N ALA A 136 2.60 -14.29 12.59
CA ALA A 136 1.65 -13.19 12.83
C ALA A 136 0.24 -13.70 13.15
N ASP A 137 0.11 -14.73 13.97
CA ASP A 137 -1.16 -15.40 14.29
C ASP A 137 -2.22 -14.47 14.87
N SER A 138 -1.85 -13.60 15.82
CA SER A 138 -2.77 -12.70 16.49
C SER A 138 -3.25 -11.60 15.54
N PHE A 139 -2.34 -11.03 14.77
CA PHE A 139 -2.65 -10.06 13.73
C PHE A 139 -3.55 -10.67 12.65
N MET A 140 -3.20 -11.85 12.13
CA MET A 140 -3.99 -12.53 11.09
C MET A 140 -5.41 -12.83 11.56
N LYS A 141 -5.61 -13.25 12.81
CA LYS A 141 -6.96 -13.42 13.39
C LYS A 141 -7.79 -12.13 13.37
N LYS A 142 -7.15 -10.96 13.54
CA LYS A 142 -7.83 -9.66 13.52
C LYS A 142 -8.19 -9.23 12.09
N VAL A 143 -7.25 -9.30 11.16
CA VAL A 143 -7.47 -8.83 9.79
C VAL A 143 -8.39 -9.77 9.01
N CYS A 144 -8.32 -11.09 9.21
CA CYS A 144 -9.15 -12.07 8.52
C CYS A 144 -10.61 -12.13 9.02
N LYS A 145 -10.94 -11.49 10.14
CA LYS A 145 -12.27 -11.55 10.73
C LYS A 145 -13.32 -10.93 9.80
N ARG A 146 -14.08 -11.78 9.07
CA ARG A 146 -15.13 -11.39 8.11
C ARG A 146 -14.65 -10.45 7.00
N ARG A 147 -13.37 -10.52 6.62
CA ARG A 147 -12.76 -9.70 5.56
C ARG A 147 -11.96 -10.57 4.60
N ARG A 148 -11.84 -10.13 3.38
CA ARG A 148 -10.92 -10.74 2.41
C ARG A 148 -9.54 -10.16 2.63
N VAL A 149 -8.55 -11.03 2.75
CA VAL A 149 -7.15 -10.63 2.92
C VAL A 149 -6.35 -11.13 1.72
N PHE A 150 -5.53 -10.27 1.14
CA PHE A 150 -4.68 -10.56 0.00
C PHE A 150 -3.23 -10.21 0.34
N ALA A 151 -2.30 -11.06 -0.06
CA ALA A 151 -0.88 -10.73 -0.08
C ALA A 151 -0.49 -10.22 -1.48
N GLU A 152 0.13 -9.04 -1.57
CA GLU A 152 0.55 -8.45 -2.83
C GLU A 152 1.90 -7.73 -2.69
N PHE A 153 2.95 -8.39 -3.13
CA PHE A 153 4.32 -7.91 -2.93
C PHE A 153 4.79 -6.91 -4.00
N GLY A 154 4.18 -6.89 -5.16
CA GLY A 154 4.50 -5.97 -6.25
C GLY A 154 3.57 -4.75 -6.33
N LEU A 155 2.80 -4.46 -5.29
CA LEU A 155 1.71 -3.49 -5.32
C LEU A 155 2.14 -2.12 -5.83
N PHE A 156 3.20 -1.56 -5.27
CA PHE A 156 3.64 -0.21 -5.65
C PHE A 156 4.16 -0.14 -7.09
N SER A 157 4.86 -1.18 -7.56
CA SER A 157 5.30 -1.25 -8.96
C SER A 157 4.13 -1.40 -9.92
N LYS A 158 3.16 -2.25 -9.58
CA LYS A 158 1.93 -2.42 -10.36
C LYS A 158 1.09 -1.14 -10.39
N GLY A 159 0.92 -0.48 -9.26
CA GLY A 159 0.21 0.80 -9.18
C GLY A 159 0.87 1.88 -10.03
N ALA A 160 2.21 1.96 -10.01
CA ALA A 160 2.94 2.87 -10.88
C ALA A 160 2.75 2.55 -12.37
N ALA A 161 2.71 1.27 -12.74
CA ALA A 161 2.42 0.86 -14.11
C ALA A 161 0.99 1.25 -14.54
N TYR A 162 -0.02 1.06 -13.68
CA TYR A 162 -1.38 1.52 -13.95
C TYR A 162 -1.46 3.03 -14.10
N ARG A 163 -0.72 3.78 -13.27
CA ARG A 163 -0.62 5.24 -13.42
C ARG A 163 0.00 5.66 -14.75
N ALA A 164 1.05 4.94 -15.18
CA ALA A 164 1.70 5.21 -16.46
C ALA A 164 0.75 4.95 -17.64
N SER A 165 -0.01 3.85 -17.61
CA SER A 165 -1.03 3.53 -18.62
C SER A 165 -2.11 4.60 -18.68
N ASP A 166 -2.59 5.08 -17.54
CA ASP A 166 -3.57 6.16 -17.47
C ASP A 166 -3.01 7.47 -18.05
N TYR A 167 -1.77 7.83 -17.70
CA TYR A 167 -1.09 9.00 -18.24
C TYR A 167 -0.94 8.95 -19.78
N LEU A 168 -0.67 7.76 -20.34
CA LEU A 168 -0.58 7.54 -21.77
C LEU A 168 -1.96 7.47 -22.45
N LYS A 169 -3.04 7.65 -21.72
CA LYS A 169 -4.43 7.51 -22.20
C LYS A 169 -4.73 6.13 -22.78
N GLU A 170 -4.01 5.12 -22.36
CA GLU A 170 -4.38 3.74 -22.63
C GLU A 170 -5.72 3.44 -21.93
N LYS A 171 -6.51 2.52 -22.49
CA LYS A 171 -7.79 2.12 -21.87
C LYS A 171 -7.50 1.47 -20.52
N THR A 172 -7.69 2.19 -19.45
CA THR A 172 -7.73 1.65 -18.10
C THR A 172 -9.15 1.20 -17.76
N ALA A 173 -9.29 0.21 -16.88
CA ALA A 173 -10.59 -0.29 -16.47
C ALA A 173 -11.45 0.81 -15.82
N TYR A 174 -10.81 1.85 -15.27
CA TYR A 174 -11.45 3.02 -14.66
C TYR A 174 -10.61 4.25 -15.00
N PRO A 175 -11.10 5.13 -15.88
CA PRO A 175 -10.45 6.40 -16.11
C PRO A 175 -10.56 7.22 -14.80
N PHE A 176 -9.44 7.41 -14.15
CA PHE A 176 -9.35 8.35 -13.03
C PHE A 176 -9.07 9.71 -13.59
N ILE A 177 -9.67 10.60 -12.98
CA ILE A 177 -9.73 12.02 -13.17
C ILE A 177 -8.37 12.68 -13.30
#